data_24553c1439479b39be77ce2cd5047496
#
_entry.id   24553c1439479b39be77ce2cd5047496
#
_cell.length_a   1.000
_cell.length_b   1.000
_cell.length_c   1.000
_cell.angle_alpha   90.00
_cell.angle_beta   90.00
_cell.angle_gamma   90.00
#
_symmetry.space_group_name_H-M   'P 1'
#
loop_
_entity.id
_entity.type
_entity.pdbx_description
1 polymer ?
#
loop_
_entity_poly.entity_id
_entity_poly.type
_entity_poly.pdbx_seq_one_letter_code
_entity_poly.pdbx_strand_id
1 'polypeptide(L)'
;MNCHDEANEDDYHSHEHGHGHGHSHDGHDHSHDEEADTGQADSLFDKVLVDQAWCLNESEPESIKLVFKPWHQRLDTTQLVSSDSDAELLVYVPFNGMVKLKSIFLWGGVGDEAPQSVRVFANCDDLDFDNVGDAQPTQEWTLARGARAPVEYPVRSAKFSSVRSLTLHLPRSFADEETMELYFLSFRGEWLPLTADPIISIYELTPNAADHKTPASELAGHHTIS
;
A
#
# COMPACT_ATOMS: atom_id res chain seq x y z
N MET A 1 75.42 14.06 17.70
CA MET A 1 75.41 14.12 19.15
C MET A 1 74.28 13.24 19.61
N ASN A 2 74.66 12.00 19.82
CA ASN A 2 74.85 11.26 21.08
C ASN A 2 73.49 11.01 21.74
N CYS A 3 73.08 9.72 21.67
CA CYS A 3 73.31 8.60 22.64
C CYS A 3 72.32 8.68 23.80
N HIS A 4 71.65 7.65 24.22
CA HIS A 4 71.94 6.33 24.72
C HIS A 4 70.55 5.66 24.90
N ASP A 5 70.21 4.47 24.41
CA ASP A 5 70.57 3.14 24.91
C ASP A 5 70.36 2.95 26.42
N GLU A 6 69.40 2.14 26.77
CA GLU A 6 69.49 1.07 27.78
C GLU A 6 68.29 0.16 27.81
N ALA A 7 68.60 -1.11 27.59
CA ALA A 7 67.78 -2.26 27.77
C ALA A 7 67.62 -2.58 29.27
N ASN A 8 66.50 -3.21 29.67
CA ASN A 8 66.51 -4.14 30.77
C ASN A 8 65.56 -5.29 30.50
N GLU A 9 66.13 -6.43 30.67
CA GLU A 9 65.60 -7.78 30.53
C GLU A 9 64.80 -8.18 31.75
N ASP A 10 64.02 -9.29 31.52
CA ASP A 10 63.57 -10.32 32.47
C ASP A 10 62.41 -10.01 33.37
N ASP A 11 61.27 -10.67 33.10
CA ASP A 11 60.84 -11.73 34.02
C ASP A 11 59.85 -12.73 33.36
N TYR A 12 60.28 -13.99 33.37
CA TYR A 12 59.51 -15.18 33.00
C TYR A 12 58.48 -15.51 34.09
N HIS A 13 57.18 -15.51 33.77
CA HIS A 13 56.22 -16.33 34.47
C HIS A 13 55.34 -17.11 33.50
N SER A 14 55.72 -18.37 33.33
CA SER A 14 54.91 -19.44 32.79
C SER A 14 53.79 -19.78 33.75
N HIS A 15 52.51 -19.64 33.35
CA HIS A 15 51.38 -20.33 33.91
C HIS A 15 50.65 -21.07 32.82
N GLU A 16 50.95 -22.36 32.77
CA GLU A 16 50.24 -23.39 32.05
C GLU A 16 48.93 -23.70 32.79
N HIS A 17 47.79 -23.30 32.28
CA HIS A 17 46.49 -23.86 32.62
C HIS A 17 45.74 -24.20 31.35
N GLY A 18 45.87 -25.44 30.94
CA GLY A 18 44.99 -26.07 29.96
C GLY A 18 43.57 -26.24 30.50
N HIS A 19 42.64 -25.55 29.91
CA HIS A 19 41.22 -25.97 29.92
C HIS A 19 40.72 -25.96 28.48
N GLY A 20 40.75 -27.15 27.90
CA GLY A 20 40.06 -27.44 26.65
C GLY A 20 38.56 -27.48 26.89
N HIS A 21 37.87 -26.45 26.45
CA HIS A 21 36.45 -26.51 26.15
C HIS A 21 36.28 -26.42 24.64
N GLY A 22 36.16 -27.60 24.02
CA GLY A 22 35.69 -27.74 22.68
C GLY A 22 34.23 -27.31 22.62
N HIS A 23 33.99 -26.08 22.22
CA HIS A 23 32.68 -25.67 21.68
C HIS A 23 32.72 -25.88 20.18
N SER A 24 32.16 -26.99 19.74
CA SER A 24 31.71 -27.16 18.38
C SER A 24 30.63 -26.09 18.13
N HIS A 25 31.02 -24.96 17.54
CA HIS A 25 30.09 -24.07 16.89
C HIS A 25 29.65 -24.77 15.61
N ASP A 26 28.47 -25.41 15.70
CA ASP A 26 27.68 -25.70 14.52
C ASP A 26 27.56 -24.38 13.77
N GLY A 27 28.10 -24.38 12.56
CA GLY A 27 28.02 -23.26 11.65
C GLY A 27 26.53 -22.99 11.34
N HIS A 28 25.98 -22.01 12.05
CA HIS A 28 24.79 -21.34 11.55
C HIS A 28 25.27 -20.56 10.32
N ASP A 29 25.11 -21.20 9.19
CA ASP A 29 25.11 -20.56 7.87
C ASP A 29 23.96 -19.57 7.87
N HIS A 30 24.23 -18.36 8.39
CA HIS A 30 23.36 -17.23 8.17
C HIS A 30 23.62 -16.80 6.72
N SER A 31 22.91 -17.41 5.82
CA SER A 31 22.70 -16.85 4.49
C SER A 31 21.98 -15.51 4.68
N HIS A 32 22.77 -14.46 4.85
CA HIS A 32 22.34 -13.06 4.86
C HIS A 32 22.04 -12.59 3.43
N ASP A 33 21.19 -13.29 2.71
CA ASP A 33 20.71 -12.89 1.39
C ASP A 33 19.18 -12.79 1.33
N GLU A 34 18.54 -12.68 2.47
CA GLU A 34 17.22 -12.08 2.51
C GLU A 34 17.42 -10.58 2.80
N GLU A 35 17.79 -9.81 1.76
CA GLU A 35 17.33 -8.42 1.72
C GLU A 35 15.85 -8.50 2.05
N ALA A 36 15.48 -8.01 3.24
CA ALA A 36 14.10 -8.01 3.68
C ALA A 36 13.30 -7.41 2.55
N ASP A 37 12.51 -8.25 1.86
CA ASP A 37 11.75 -7.84 0.67
C ASP A 37 10.67 -6.87 1.16
N THR A 38 11.10 -5.62 1.37
CA THR A 38 10.26 -4.55 1.92
C THR A 38 9.01 -4.31 1.07
N GLY A 39 9.00 -4.83 -0.17
CA GLY A 39 7.85 -4.79 -1.05
C GLY A 39 6.79 -5.85 -0.75
N GLN A 40 7.10 -6.92 0.00
CA GLN A 40 6.10 -7.94 0.40
C GLN A 40 5.42 -7.62 1.74
N ALA A 41 6.12 -6.95 2.65
CA ALA A 41 5.51 -6.52 3.90
C ALA A 41 4.36 -5.53 3.62
N ASP A 42 3.17 -5.84 4.10
CA ASP A 42 1.95 -5.04 3.88
C ASP A 42 1.54 -4.91 2.39
N SER A 43 1.91 -5.86 1.54
CA SER A 43 1.50 -5.86 0.13
C SER A 43 -0.01 -5.98 -0.02
N LEU A 44 -0.56 -5.16 -0.92
CA LEU A 44 -1.97 -5.18 -1.29
C LEU A 44 -2.22 -5.88 -2.63
N PHE A 45 -1.25 -6.64 -3.14
CA PHE A 45 -1.35 -7.33 -4.43
C PHE A 45 -2.63 -8.17 -4.55
N ASP A 46 -2.91 -9.04 -3.56
CA ASP A 46 -4.11 -9.89 -3.53
C ASP A 46 -5.41 -9.11 -3.24
N LYS A 47 -5.32 -7.82 -2.99
CA LYS A 47 -6.47 -6.97 -2.63
C LYS A 47 -6.96 -6.13 -3.80
N VAL A 48 -6.16 -6.03 -4.87
CA VAL A 48 -6.57 -5.40 -6.12
C VAL A 48 -7.53 -6.31 -6.88
N LEU A 49 -8.66 -5.76 -7.30
CA LEU A 49 -9.61 -6.43 -8.19
C LEU A 49 -9.13 -6.25 -9.64
N VAL A 50 -8.09 -7.00 -10.03
CA VAL A 50 -7.40 -6.85 -11.32
C VAL A 50 -8.36 -6.98 -12.49
N ASP A 51 -9.35 -7.88 -12.42
CA ASP A 51 -10.34 -8.06 -13.49
C ASP A 51 -11.24 -6.84 -13.70
N GLN A 52 -11.37 -5.97 -12.69
CA GLN A 52 -12.16 -4.74 -12.73
C GLN A 52 -11.30 -3.49 -12.93
N ALA A 53 -9.98 -3.64 -12.95
CA ALA A 53 -9.08 -2.55 -13.30
C ALA A 53 -9.18 -2.26 -14.79
N TRP A 54 -9.09 -0.97 -15.14
CA TRP A 54 -9.11 -0.52 -16.53
C TRP A 54 -8.15 0.65 -16.74
N CYS A 55 -7.80 0.87 -17.99
CA CYS A 55 -6.95 1.97 -18.41
C CYS A 55 -7.54 2.63 -19.65
N LEU A 56 -7.57 3.95 -19.69
CA LEU A 56 -7.87 4.69 -20.89
C LEU A 56 -6.57 4.99 -21.64
N ASN A 57 -6.64 4.93 -22.97
CA ASN A 57 -5.54 5.13 -23.91
C ASN A 57 -4.47 4.03 -23.88
N GLU A 58 -4.81 2.81 -23.46
CA GLU A 58 -3.91 1.66 -23.61
C GLU A 58 -3.92 1.14 -25.07
N SER A 59 -2.75 0.84 -25.62
CA SER A 59 -2.60 0.37 -27.00
C SER A 59 -3.17 -1.04 -27.23
N GLU A 60 -2.99 -1.93 -26.26
CA GLU A 60 -3.54 -3.27 -26.26
C GLU A 60 -4.62 -3.37 -25.20
N PRO A 61 -5.86 -3.75 -25.53
CA PRO A 61 -6.95 -3.83 -24.57
C PRO A 61 -6.62 -4.73 -23.38
N GLU A 62 -6.88 -4.25 -22.16
CA GLU A 62 -6.65 -4.94 -20.90
C GLU A 62 -5.15 -5.16 -20.54
N SER A 63 -4.21 -4.54 -21.26
CA SER A 63 -2.78 -4.64 -20.97
C SER A 63 -2.41 -4.08 -19.60
N ILE A 64 -3.22 -3.14 -19.07
CA ILE A 64 -3.04 -2.65 -17.69
C ILE A 64 -3.05 -3.76 -16.64
N LYS A 65 -3.78 -4.85 -16.86
CA LYS A 65 -3.84 -5.98 -15.93
C LYS A 65 -2.48 -6.66 -15.77
N LEU A 66 -1.62 -6.57 -16.78
CA LEU A 66 -0.28 -7.18 -16.82
C LEU A 66 0.74 -6.47 -15.92
N VAL A 67 0.49 -5.21 -15.52
CA VAL A 67 1.41 -4.47 -14.65
C VAL A 67 1.23 -4.79 -13.17
N PHE A 68 0.10 -5.40 -12.79
CA PHE A 68 -0.13 -5.90 -11.45
C PHE A 68 0.52 -7.27 -11.30
N LYS A 69 1.81 -7.27 -10.93
CA LYS A 69 2.65 -8.46 -10.80
C LYS A 69 2.98 -8.74 -9.33
N PRO A 70 3.17 -10.00 -8.95
CA PRO A 70 3.74 -10.31 -7.64
C PRO A 70 5.16 -9.75 -7.54
N TRP A 71 5.61 -9.43 -6.33
CA TRP A 71 6.88 -8.71 -6.11
C TRP A 71 8.11 -9.39 -6.73
N HIS A 72 8.18 -10.71 -6.73
CA HIS A 72 9.30 -11.44 -7.34
C HIS A 72 9.40 -11.27 -8.87
N GLN A 73 8.32 -10.84 -9.54
CA GLN A 73 8.26 -10.55 -10.97
C GLN A 73 8.36 -9.05 -11.29
N ARG A 74 8.64 -8.20 -10.30
CA ARG A 74 8.63 -6.73 -10.43
C ARG A 74 9.57 -6.17 -11.50
N LEU A 75 10.61 -6.94 -11.88
CA LEU A 75 11.60 -6.56 -12.90
C LEU A 75 11.33 -7.21 -14.27
N ASP A 76 10.24 -7.94 -14.41
CA ASP A 76 9.84 -8.49 -15.70
C ASP A 76 9.37 -7.39 -16.64
N THR A 77 10.10 -7.18 -17.72
CA THR A 77 9.82 -6.18 -18.77
C THR A 77 9.09 -6.75 -19.98
N THR A 78 8.73 -8.04 -19.98
CA THR A 78 8.01 -8.67 -21.08
C THR A 78 6.53 -8.33 -21.10
N GLN A 79 6.00 -7.88 -19.97
CA GLN A 79 4.60 -7.51 -19.78
C GLN A 79 4.55 -6.04 -19.31
N LEU A 80 3.83 -5.24 -20.05
CA LEU A 80 3.70 -3.81 -19.81
C LEU A 80 2.35 -3.30 -20.32
N VAL A 81 1.97 -2.09 -19.94
CA VAL A 81 0.97 -1.28 -20.64
C VAL A 81 1.69 -0.16 -21.37
N SER A 82 1.33 0.04 -22.64
CA SER A 82 1.79 1.17 -23.47
C SER A 82 0.61 2.03 -23.84
N SER A 83 0.80 3.33 -23.93
CA SER A 83 -0.22 4.22 -24.45
C SER A 83 -0.33 4.12 -25.98
N ASP A 84 -1.50 4.47 -26.55
CA ASP A 84 -1.81 4.37 -27.97
C ASP A 84 -1.59 5.69 -28.71
N SER A 85 -2.37 6.70 -28.39
CA SER A 85 -2.44 7.93 -29.21
C SER A 85 -1.47 9.02 -28.77
N ASP A 86 -1.17 9.08 -27.49
CA ASP A 86 -0.28 10.08 -26.88
C ASP A 86 0.34 9.51 -25.59
N ALA A 87 1.29 10.25 -25.01
CA ALA A 87 1.98 9.83 -23.77
C ALA A 87 1.16 10.15 -22.52
N GLU A 88 -0.10 9.75 -22.51
CA GLU A 88 -1.01 9.92 -21.38
C GLU A 88 -1.75 8.62 -21.07
N LEU A 89 -1.87 8.27 -19.80
CA LEU A 89 -2.64 7.11 -19.33
C LEU A 89 -3.52 7.51 -18.12
N LEU A 90 -4.74 6.99 -18.09
CA LEU A 90 -5.63 7.09 -16.94
C LEU A 90 -6.01 5.69 -16.44
N VAL A 91 -5.49 5.31 -15.28
CA VAL A 91 -5.59 3.96 -14.73
C VAL A 91 -6.53 3.94 -13.53
N TYR A 92 -7.54 3.09 -13.57
CA TYR A 92 -8.44 2.84 -12.45
C TYR A 92 -8.13 1.52 -11.76
N VAL A 93 -8.05 1.55 -10.43
CA VAL A 93 -7.65 0.40 -9.60
C VAL A 93 -8.63 0.24 -8.43
N PRO A 94 -9.55 -0.70 -8.49
CA PRO A 94 -10.45 -1.01 -7.38
C PRO A 94 -9.85 -2.05 -6.43
N PHE A 95 -10.22 -1.95 -5.14
CA PHE A 95 -9.84 -2.90 -4.10
C PHE A 95 -11.03 -3.73 -3.62
N ASN A 96 -10.78 -4.97 -3.19
CA ASN A 96 -11.81 -5.88 -2.66
C ASN A 96 -12.22 -5.59 -1.20
N GLY A 97 -11.82 -4.44 -0.69
CA GLY A 97 -12.09 -3.99 0.67
C GLY A 97 -11.71 -2.55 0.89
N MET A 98 -11.71 -2.12 2.15
CA MET A 98 -11.22 -0.82 2.54
C MET A 98 -9.70 -0.89 2.75
N VAL A 99 -8.96 0.04 2.20
CA VAL A 99 -7.51 0.09 2.30
C VAL A 99 -7.06 1.37 2.98
N LYS A 100 -6.14 1.23 3.94
CA LYS A 100 -5.35 2.33 4.45
C LYS A 100 -3.99 2.30 3.75
N LEU A 101 -3.88 3.07 2.67
CA LEU A 101 -2.70 3.05 1.82
C LEU A 101 -1.49 3.68 2.53
N LYS A 102 -0.32 3.08 2.38
CA LYS A 102 0.97 3.55 2.91
C LYS A 102 1.88 4.07 1.80
N SER A 103 1.94 3.36 0.68
CA SER A 103 2.76 3.74 -0.48
C SER A 103 2.28 3.10 -1.77
N ILE A 104 2.77 3.66 -2.88
CA ILE A 104 2.57 3.17 -4.24
C ILE A 104 3.94 2.85 -4.81
N PHE A 105 4.11 1.68 -5.43
CA PHE A 105 5.28 1.34 -6.23
C PHE A 105 4.93 1.51 -7.70
N LEU A 106 5.77 2.24 -8.42
CA LEU A 106 5.57 2.49 -9.84
C LEU A 106 6.91 2.37 -10.57
N TRP A 107 6.90 1.77 -11.76
CA TRP A 107 8.06 1.65 -12.61
C TRP A 107 7.67 1.67 -14.09
N GLY A 108 8.19 2.68 -14.80
CA GLY A 108 8.05 2.84 -16.25
C GLY A 108 9.29 2.44 -17.05
N GLY A 109 10.24 1.71 -16.41
CA GLY A 109 11.49 1.33 -17.07
C GLY A 109 12.57 2.39 -16.98
N VAL A 110 13.64 2.20 -17.77
CA VAL A 110 14.82 3.08 -17.81
C VAL A 110 14.79 4.07 -18.98
N GLY A 111 13.87 3.90 -19.93
CA GLY A 111 13.70 4.73 -21.11
C GLY A 111 13.02 6.07 -20.79
N ASP A 112 12.98 6.91 -21.79
CA ASP A 112 12.32 8.20 -21.70
C ASP A 112 10.78 8.09 -21.95
N GLU A 113 10.30 6.93 -22.35
CA GLU A 113 8.88 6.54 -22.40
C GLU A 113 8.27 6.35 -21.00
N ALA A 114 9.13 6.29 -19.96
CA ALA A 114 8.67 6.23 -18.59
C ALA A 114 7.86 7.46 -18.20
N PRO A 115 6.80 7.34 -17.37
CA PRO A 115 6.00 8.46 -16.93
C PRO A 115 6.82 9.44 -16.08
N GLN A 116 6.64 10.75 -16.34
CA GLN A 116 7.33 11.82 -15.63
C GLN A 116 6.68 12.17 -14.29
N SER A 117 5.37 12.05 -14.20
CA SER A 117 4.61 12.38 -13.00
C SER A 117 3.37 11.50 -12.88
N VAL A 118 2.84 11.41 -11.67
CA VAL A 118 1.57 10.75 -11.40
C VAL A 118 0.71 11.62 -10.49
N ARG A 119 -0.56 11.78 -10.86
CA ARG A 119 -1.60 12.39 -10.04
C ARG A 119 -2.53 11.28 -9.56
N VAL A 120 -2.75 11.18 -8.27
CA VAL A 120 -3.54 10.10 -7.67
C VAL A 120 -4.79 10.66 -7.00
N PHE A 121 -5.91 10.07 -7.32
CA PHE A 121 -7.23 10.39 -6.80
C PHE A 121 -7.76 9.19 -6.02
N ALA A 122 -8.15 9.39 -4.76
CA ALA A 122 -8.74 8.36 -3.94
C ALA A 122 -10.27 8.43 -4.00
N ASN A 123 -10.92 7.28 -4.29
CA ASN A 123 -12.38 7.14 -4.36
C ASN A 123 -13.04 8.08 -5.38
N CYS A 124 -12.39 8.31 -6.51
CA CYS A 124 -12.92 9.09 -7.64
C CYS A 124 -13.05 8.15 -8.84
N ASP A 125 -14.22 7.60 -9.06
CA ASP A 125 -14.46 6.55 -10.04
C ASP A 125 -14.93 7.11 -11.41
N ASP A 126 -15.33 8.40 -11.45
CA ASP A 126 -15.94 9.06 -12.61
C ASP A 126 -14.95 9.96 -13.38
N LEU A 127 -13.63 9.69 -13.27
CA LEU A 127 -12.63 10.48 -13.96
C LEU A 127 -12.39 9.94 -15.36
N ASP A 128 -12.30 10.86 -16.30
CA ASP A 128 -11.92 10.68 -17.69
C ASP A 128 -10.97 11.79 -18.16
N PHE A 129 -10.53 11.78 -19.42
CA PHE A 129 -9.63 12.80 -19.94
C PHE A 129 -10.28 14.19 -20.05
N ASP A 130 -11.62 14.27 -20.13
CA ASP A 130 -12.32 15.55 -20.22
C ASP A 130 -12.30 16.31 -18.87
N ASN A 131 -12.27 15.58 -17.76
CA ASN A 131 -12.43 16.16 -16.43
C ASN A 131 -11.21 16.02 -15.51
N VAL A 132 -10.29 15.07 -15.76
CA VAL A 132 -9.13 14.81 -14.89
C VAL A 132 -8.17 16.00 -14.82
N GLY A 133 -8.09 16.80 -15.89
CA GLY A 133 -7.26 18.00 -15.95
C GLY A 133 -7.61 19.00 -14.87
N ASP A 134 -8.89 19.26 -14.68
CA ASP A 134 -9.45 20.23 -13.73
C ASP A 134 -9.63 19.65 -12.32
N ALA A 135 -9.63 18.32 -12.18
CA ALA A 135 -9.79 17.64 -10.91
C ALA A 135 -8.58 17.86 -9.99
N GLN A 136 -8.85 18.07 -8.69
CA GLN A 136 -7.78 18.23 -7.73
C GLN A 136 -7.32 16.86 -7.20
N PRO A 137 -6.05 16.45 -7.44
CA PRO A 137 -5.55 15.17 -6.97
C PRO A 137 -5.47 15.10 -5.44
N THR A 138 -5.71 13.92 -4.90
CA THR A 138 -5.47 13.64 -3.49
C THR A 138 -4.01 13.83 -3.14
N GLN A 139 -3.12 13.38 -4.05
CA GLN A 139 -1.67 13.61 -4.00
C GLN A 139 -1.05 13.43 -5.39
N GLU A 140 0.09 14.08 -5.61
CA GLU A 140 0.87 13.96 -6.86
C GLU A 140 2.36 13.82 -6.56
N TRP A 141 3.11 13.24 -7.49
CA TRP A 141 4.56 13.10 -7.44
C TRP A 141 5.19 13.30 -8.81
N THR A 142 6.39 13.86 -8.80
CA THR A 142 7.34 13.72 -9.91
C THR A 142 8.04 12.38 -9.74
N LEU A 143 8.09 11.60 -10.82
CA LEU A 143 8.65 10.25 -10.79
C LEU A 143 10.16 10.26 -11.06
N ALA A 144 10.82 9.19 -10.66
CA ALA A 144 12.26 9.05 -10.85
C ALA A 144 12.58 8.66 -12.31
N ARG A 145 13.33 9.52 -13.03
CA ARG A 145 13.82 9.23 -14.38
C ARG A 145 14.91 8.14 -14.35
N GLY A 146 14.87 7.22 -15.29
CA GLY A 146 15.90 6.20 -15.48
C GLY A 146 15.97 5.17 -14.34
N ALA A 147 14.89 4.97 -13.61
CA ALA A 147 14.82 3.99 -12.54
C ALA A 147 14.99 2.57 -13.09
N ARG A 148 15.88 1.77 -12.48
CA ARG A 148 16.17 0.39 -12.87
C ARG A 148 15.28 -0.64 -12.19
N ALA A 149 14.45 -0.19 -11.25
CA ALA A 149 13.52 -1.01 -10.47
C ALA A 149 12.34 -0.15 -10.01
N PRO A 150 11.23 -0.76 -9.55
CA PRO A 150 10.11 -0.04 -8.97
C PRO A 150 10.53 0.89 -7.85
N VAL A 151 10.05 2.13 -7.91
CA VAL A 151 10.31 3.16 -6.91
C VAL A 151 9.10 3.29 -6.00
N GLU A 152 9.35 3.35 -4.70
CA GLU A 152 8.33 3.55 -3.68
C GLU A 152 8.01 5.04 -3.49
N TYR A 153 6.74 5.38 -3.60
CA TYR A 153 6.21 6.73 -3.37
C TYR A 153 5.29 6.71 -2.14
N PRO A 154 5.76 7.17 -0.97
CA PRO A 154 4.95 7.17 0.24
C PRO A 154 3.81 8.18 0.15
N VAL A 155 2.62 7.77 0.64
CA VAL A 155 1.44 8.63 0.64
C VAL A 155 1.27 9.38 1.97
N ARG A 156 0.52 10.47 1.93
CA ARG A 156 0.05 11.17 3.14
C ARG A 156 -1.08 10.37 3.76
N SER A 157 -0.79 9.55 4.77
CA SER A 157 -1.71 8.58 5.37
C SER A 157 -3.08 9.17 5.77
N ALA A 158 -3.12 10.45 6.18
CA ALA A 158 -4.37 11.12 6.53
C ALA A 158 -5.34 11.26 5.35
N LYS A 159 -4.81 11.36 4.11
CA LYS A 159 -5.61 11.47 2.88
C LYS A 159 -6.01 10.13 2.29
N PHE A 160 -5.34 9.05 2.70
CA PHE A 160 -5.49 7.70 2.16
C PHE A 160 -5.87 6.67 3.24
N SER A 161 -6.58 7.11 4.28
CA SER A 161 -6.96 6.25 5.41
C SER A 161 -8.14 5.32 5.11
N SER A 162 -8.90 5.59 4.04
CA SER A 162 -10.13 4.87 3.70
C SER A 162 -10.30 4.86 2.18
N VAL A 163 -9.56 3.98 1.52
CA VAL A 163 -9.51 3.89 0.06
C VAL A 163 -10.22 2.63 -0.40
N ARG A 164 -11.15 2.75 -1.36
CA ARG A 164 -11.83 1.65 -2.05
C ARG A 164 -11.34 1.51 -3.49
N SER A 165 -10.97 2.65 -4.08
CA SER A 165 -10.46 2.73 -5.44
C SER A 165 -9.40 3.81 -5.54
N LEU A 166 -8.53 3.68 -6.50
CA LEU A 166 -7.58 4.71 -6.91
C LEU A 166 -7.72 4.96 -8.40
N THR A 167 -7.72 6.25 -8.79
CA THR A 167 -7.51 6.63 -10.17
C THR A 167 -6.15 7.29 -10.26
N LEU A 168 -5.27 6.78 -11.13
CA LEU A 168 -3.93 7.30 -11.37
C LEU A 168 -3.90 7.94 -12.77
N HIS A 169 -3.60 9.21 -12.82
CA HIS A 169 -3.40 9.96 -14.05
C HIS A 169 -1.90 10.18 -14.28
N LEU A 170 -1.42 9.71 -15.40
CA LEU A 170 -0.04 9.81 -15.87
C LEU A 170 -0.05 10.74 -17.10
N PRO A 171 0.16 12.08 -16.93
CA PRO A 171 -0.15 13.06 -17.96
C PRO A 171 0.90 13.18 -19.06
N ARG A 172 2.13 12.67 -18.86
CA ARG A 172 3.22 12.74 -19.86
C ARG A 172 4.37 11.80 -19.52
N SER A 173 5.16 11.43 -20.54
CA SER A 173 6.45 10.75 -20.40
C SER A 173 7.60 11.74 -20.19
N PHE A 174 8.82 11.25 -19.93
CA PHE A 174 10.02 12.09 -19.83
C PHE A 174 10.50 12.64 -21.18
N ALA A 175 10.19 11.95 -22.27
CA ALA A 175 10.61 12.35 -23.61
C ALA A 175 9.65 13.36 -24.25
N ASP A 176 8.48 13.57 -23.67
CA ASP A 176 7.38 14.30 -24.31
C ASP A 176 7.00 13.66 -25.68
N GLU A 177 7.24 12.32 -25.77
CA GLU A 177 6.99 11.52 -26.97
C GLU A 177 5.55 11.03 -27.03
N GLU A 178 5.19 10.44 -28.18
CA GLU A 178 3.85 9.96 -28.46
C GLU A 178 3.45 8.74 -27.61
N THR A 179 4.41 8.09 -26.93
CA THR A 179 4.20 6.83 -26.21
C THR A 179 4.66 6.91 -24.76
N MET A 180 3.91 6.25 -23.88
CA MET A 180 4.25 6.03 -22.47
C MET A 180 4.23 4.54 -22.17
N GLU A 181 5.18 4.06 -21.35
CA GLU A 181 5.26 2.67 -20.92
C GLU A 181 5.25 2.55 -19.40
N LEU A 182 4.47 1.59 -18.90
CA LEU A 182 4.42 1.24 -17.48
C LEU A 182 4.58 -0.28 -17.32
N TYR A 183 5.61 -0.70 -16.59
CA TYR A 183 5.95 -2.11 -16.39
C TYR A 183 5.44 -2.69 -15.08
N PHE A 184 5.31 -1.86 -14.04
CA PHE A 184 4.92 -2.34 -12.72
C PHE A 184 4.14 -1.29 -11.93
N LEU A 185 3.06 -1.76 -11.30
CA LEU A 185 2.24 -0.97 -10.39
C LEU A 185 1.83 -1.85 -9.21
N SER A 186 2.13 -1.41 -8.00
CA SER A 186 1.77 -2.13 -6.78
C SER A 186 1.53 -1.17 -5.61
N PHE A 187 0.92 -1.68 -4.55
CA PHE A 187 0.46 -0.88 -3.41
C PHE A 187 0.86 -1.56 -2.10
N ARG A 188 1.17 -0.75 -1.09
CA ARG A 188 1.37 -1.18 0.30
C ARG A 188 0.38 -0.50 1.22
N GLY A 189 -0.11 -1.24 2.20
CA GLY A 189 -1.05 -0.68 3.17
C GLY A 189 -1.67 -1.74 4.07
N GLU A 190 -2.65 -1.30 4.83
CA GLU A 190 -3.47 -2.16 5.68
C GLU A 190 -4.82 -2.38 5.00
N TRP A 191 -5.23 -3.63 4.88
CA TRP A 191 -6.51 -3.99 4.32
C TRP A 191 -7.51 -4.32 5.42
N LEU A 192 -8.74 -3.83 5.24
CA LEU A 192 -9.88 -4.09 6.10
C LEU A 192 -10.99 -4.71 5.25
N PRO A 193 -11.51 -5.88 5.62
CA PRO A 193 -12.62 -6.48 4.90
C PRO A 193 -13.84 -5.54 4.96
N LEU A 194 -14.60 -5.49 3.87
CA LEU A 194 -15.93 -4.88 3.93
C LEU A 194 -16.79 -5.81 4.81
N THR A 195 -17.20 -5.33 5.96
CA THR A 195 -18.19 -6.03 6.78
C THR A 195 -19.50 -6.06 5.98
N ALA A 196 -19.85 -7.22 5.45
CA ALA A 196 -21.02 -7.40 4.57
C ALA A 196 -22.36 -7.30 5.32
N ASP A 197 -22.35 -7.32 6.64
CA ASP A 197 -23.57 -7.26 7.43
C ASP A 197 -23.65 -5.93 8.19
N PRO A 198 -24.64 -5.08 7.89
CA PRO A 198 -25.09 -4.12 8.88
C PRO A 198 -25.53 -4.95 10.10
N ILE A 199 -24.88 -4.73 11.23
CA ILE A 199 -25.40 -5.23 12.51
C ILE A 199 -26.76 -4.55 12.69
N ILE A 200 -27.83 -5.20 12.26
CA ILE A 200 -29.18 -4.80 12.61
C ILE A 200 -29.31 -5.16 14.09
N SER A 201 -28.89 -4.23 14.96
CA SER A 201 -29.25 -4.30 16.37
C SER A 201 -30.76 -4.07 16.44
N ILE A 202 -31.55 -5.15 16.39
CA ILE A 202 -32.92 -5.11 16.75
C ILE A 202 -32.92 -4.89 18.27
N TYR A 203 -33.06 -3.62 18.66
CA TYR A 203 -33.47 -3.31 20.04
C TYR A 203 -34.91 -3.73 20.15
N GLU A 204 -35.16 -4.96 20.54
CA GLU A 204 -36.47 -5.36 21.09
C GLU A 204 -36.63 -4.56 22.38
N LEU A 205 -37.30 -3.42 22.26
CA LEU A 205 -37.89 -2.73 23.39
C LEU A 205 -39.02 -3.66 23.84
N THR A 206 -38.70 -4.59 24.74
CA THR A 206 -39.75 -5.30 25.52
C THR A 206 -40.47 -4.24 26.33
N PRO A 207 -41.76 -3.98 26.06
CA PRO A 207 -42.51 -3.01 26.84
C PRO A 207 -42.54 -3.50 28.28
N ASN A 208 -41.96 -2.73 29.20
CA ASN A 208 -42.02 -3.04 30.61
C ASN A 208 -43.50 -2.81 31.04
N ALA A 209 -44.20 -3.90 31.35
CA ALA A 209 -45.59 -3.89 31.76
C ALA A 209 -45.85 -3.06 33.05
N ALA A 210 -44.84 -2.54 33.70
CA ALA A 210 -44.92 -1.70 34.88
C ALA A 210 -45.16 -0.19 34.57
N ASP A 211 -45.07 0.23 33.29
CA ASP A 211 -45.11 1.66 32.93
C ASP A 211 -46.52 2.15 32.51
N HIS A 212 -47.50 1.28 32.48
CA HIS A 212 -48.90 1.67 32.26
C HIS A 212 -49.69 1.69 33.55
N LYS A 213 -49.56 2.75 34.32
CA LYS A 213 -50.59 3.16 35.28
C LYS A 213 -51.76 3.72 34.50
N THR A 214 -52.77 2.90 34.26
CA THR A 214 -54.06 3.38 33.74
C THR A 214 -54.78 4.17 34.81
N PRO A 215 -55.20 5.43 34.56
CA PRO A 215 -55.93 6.24 35.54
C PRO A 215 -57.43 5.90 35.56
N ALA A 216 -57.80 4.63 35.53
CA ALA A 216 -59.20 4.22 35.46
C ALA A 216 -59.76 3.61 36.76
N SER A 217 -59.06 3.66 37.90
CA SER A 217 -59.54 3.08 39.15
C SER A 217 -59.95 4.10 40.26
N GLU A 218 -60.06 5.39 39.93
CA GLU A 218 -60.41 6.41 40.92
C GLU A 218 -61.82 7.04 40.77
N LEU A 219 -62.67 6.43 39.98
CA LEU A 219 -64.04 6.88 39.82
C LEU A 219 -65.09 5.83 40.26
N ALA A 220 -64.95 5.33 41.49
CA ALA A 220 -66.03 4.60 42.17
C ALA A 220 -66.22 5.28 43.54
N GLY A 221 -66.70 6.51 43.49
CA GLY A 221 -67.12 7.29 44.66
C GLY A 221 -68.62 7.19 44.79
N HIS A 222 -69.06 6.67 45.91
CA HIS A 222 -70.30 6.81 46.66
C HIS A 222 -71.40 7.67 46.06
N HIS A 223 -72.53 7.00 45.73
CA HIS A 223 -73.84 7.60 45.79
C HIS A 223 -74.63 6.89 46.87
N THR A 224 -74.83 7.52 48.02
CA THR A 224 -75.83 7.19 49.02
C THR A 224 -77.05 8.12 48.79
N ILE A 225 -78.17 7.57 48.53
CA ILE A 225 -79.47 8.31 48.44
C ILE A 225 -80.31 7.93 49.68
N SER A 226 -80.74 8.93 50.42
CA SER A 226 -81.79 8.87 51.42
C SER A 226 -83.11 9.15 50.84
#